data_693991d7a226bfce72a97e43fcb6cfb4
#
_entry.id   693991d7a226bfce72a97e43fcb6cfb4
#
_cell.length_a   1.000
_cell.length_b   1.000
_cell.length_c   1.000
_cell.angle_alpha   90.00
_cell.angle_beta   90.00
_cell.angle_gamma   90.00
#
_symmetry.space_group_name_H-M   'P 1'
#
loop_
_entity.id
_entity.type
_entity.pdbx_description
1 polymer ?
#
loop_
_entity_poly.entity_id
_entity_poly.type
_entity_poly.pdbx_seq_one_letter_code
_entity_poly.pdbx_strand_id
1 'polypeptide(L)'
;MSHAVEKIAVFFETLTPQSIERFSQFYTEDAYFKDPFNEVRGIPAIQRIFRHMYETLDEPHFVVTGRVVEGEQVLLTWDFHFRFRNFKSNELQTIRGATHLRLAHDGRIRSHRDYWDAAEELYEKLPVVGGLMRWLKQRANR
;
A
#
# COMPACT_ATOMS: atom_id res chain seq x y z
N MET A 1 12.99 -17.78 4.84
CA MET A 1 12.13 -16.59 4.79
C MET A 1 12.76 -15.40 4.07
N SER A 2 14.08 -15.19 4.16
CA SER A 2 14.72 -14.04 3.50
C SER A 2 14.52 -14.05 1.97
N HIS A 3 14.55 -15.22 1.34
CA HIS A 3 14.30 -15.35 -0.10
C HIS A 3 12.87 -14.95 -0.45
N ALA A 4 11.89 -15.41 0.34
CA ALA A 4 10.49 -15.06 0.14
C ALA A 4 10.27 -13.56 0.32
N VAL A 5 10.91 -12.94 1.31
CA VAL A 5 10.81 -11.51 1.59
C VAL A 5 11.35 -10.69 0.40
N GLU A 6 12.52 -11.07 -0.12
CA GLU A 6 13.09 -10.38 -1.28
C GLU A 6 12.20 -10.52 -2.52
N LYS A 7 11.64 -11.69 -2.74
CA LYS A 7 10.72 -11.94 -3.86
C LYS A 7 9.48 -11.05 -3.76
N ILE A 8 8.93 -10.91 -2.55
CA ILE A 8 7.77 -10.04 -2.29
C ILE A 8 8.14 -8.57 -2.51
N ALA A 9 9.28 -8.11 -1.98
CA ALA A 9 9.72 -6.74 -2.15
C ALA A 9 9.89 -6.39 -3.63
N VAL A 10 10.53 -7.25 -4.39
CA VAL A 10 10.69 -7.06 -5.84
C VAL A 10 9.34 -7.03 -6.54
N PHE A 11 8.42 -7.89 -6.13
CA PHE A 11 7.08 -7.91 -6.70
C PHE A 11 6.37 -6.55 -6.53
N PHE A 12 6.41 -5.97 -5.34
CA PHE A 12 5.79 -4.68 -5.11
C PHE A 12 6.52 -3.55 -5.84
N GLU A 13 7.84 -3.60 -5.91
CA GLU A 13 8.62 -2.57 -6.62
C GLU A 13 8.42 -2.63 -8.14
N THR A 14 8.14 -3.80 -8.69
CA THR A 14 7.95 -4.00 -10.13
C THR A 14 6.48 -4.19 -10.52
N LEU A 15 5.57 -3.81 -9.64
CA LEU A 15 4.14 -4.00 -9.85
C LEU A 15 3.66 -3.24 -11.08
N THR A 16 2.80 -3.90 -11.87
CA THR A 16 2.13 -3.34 -13.05
C THR A 16 0.68 -3.81 -13.04
N PRO A 17 -0.21 -3.23 -13.86
CA PRO A 17 -1.58 -3.77 -13.96
C PRO A 17 -1.63 -5.26 -14.30
N GLN A 18 -0.67 -5.75 -15.11
CA GLN A 18 -0.58 -7.16 -15.47
C GLN A 18 -0.16 -8.05 -14.30
N SER A 19 0.59 -7.51 -13.33
CA SER A 19 1.03 -8.24 -12.14
C SER A 19 -0.15 -8.70 -11.29
N ILE A 20 -1.29 -8.01 -11.35
CA ILE A 20 -2.49 -8.33 -10.57
C ILE A 20 -2.96 -9.75 -10.85
N GLU A 21 -2.79 -10.23 -12.09
CA GLU A 21 -3.18 -11.59 -12.47
C GLU A 21 -2.33 -12.67 -11.79
N ARG A 22 -1.18 -12.29 -11.21
CA ARG A 22 -0.26 -13.22 -10.55
C ARG A 22 -0.34 -13.18 -9.03
N PHE A 23 -1.35 -12.54 -8.46
CA PHE A 23 -1.47 -12.39 -7.00
C PHE A 23 -1.51 -13.74 -6.27
N SER A 24 -2.01 -14.81 -6.91
CA SER A 24 -2.02 -16.14 -6.30
C SER A 24 -0.61 -16.71 -6.04
N GLN A 25 0.42 -16.17 -6.71
CA GLN A 25 1.81 -16.56 -6.46
C GLN A 25 2.35 -15.92 -5.19
N PHE A 26 1.74 -14.82 -4.71
CA PHE A 26 2.24 -14.01 -3.59
C PHE A 26 1.30 -13.98 -2.39
N TYR A 27 0.02 -14.23 -2.58
CA TYR A 27 -0.99 -14.22 -1.52
C TYR A 27 -1.62 -15.60 -1.39
N THR A 28 -1.96 -15.97 -0.15
CA THR A 28 -2.79 -17.17 0.05
C THR A 28 -4.21 -16.87 -0.42
N GLU A 29 -4.98 -17.92 -0.70
CA GLU A 29 -6.31 -17.79 -1.27
C GLU A 29 -7.24 -16.92 -0.41
N ASP A 30 -7.14 -17.06 0.92
CA ASP A 30 -7.97 -16.35 1.88
C ASP A 30 -7.24 -15.21 2.59
N ALA A 31 -6.20 -14.65 1.97
CA ALA A 31 -5.37 -13.61 2.58
C ALA A 31 -6.19 -12.43 3.07
N TYR A 32 -5.79 -11.90 4.23
CA TYR A 32 -6.38 -10.70 4.81
C TYR A 32 -5.61 -9.47 4.33
N PHE A 33 -6.33 -8.40 4.03
CA PHE A 33 -5.75 -7.12 3.62
C PHE A 33 -6.45 -5.96 4.32
N LYS A 34 -5.67 -5.04 4.87
CA LYS A 34 -6.20 -3.80 5.44
C LYS A 34 -5.29 -2.63 5.10
N ASP A 35 -5.91 -1.49 4.75
CA ASP A 35 -5.26 -0.19 4.65
C ASP A 35 -6.17 0.86 5.30
N PRO A 36 -5.85 2.17 5.26
CA PRO A 36 -6.71 3.19 5.89
C PRO A 36 -8.15 3.25 5.37
N PHE A 37 -8.42 2.73 4.18
CA PHE A 37 -9.74 2.82 3.55
C PHE A 37 -10.43 1.47 3.37
N ASN A 38 -9.70 0.37 3.42
CA ASN A 38 -10.21 -0.94 3.05
C ASN A 38 -9.87 -1.99 4.10
N GLU A 39 -10.77 -2.95 4.26
CA GLU A 39 -10.51 -4.16 5.03
C GLU A 39 -11.25 -5.29 4.31
N VAL A 40 -10.49 -6.21 3.73
CA VAL A 40 -11.05 -7.27 2.90
C VAL A 40 -10.33 -8.59 3.13
N ARG A 41 -10.90 -9.65 2.58
CA ARG A 41 -10.32 -10.99 2.63
C ARG A 41 -10.48 -11.67 1.28
N GLY A 42 -9.42 -12.36 0.85
CA GLY A 42 -9.41 -13.13 -0.39
C GLY A 42 -8.77 -12.39 -1.55
N ILE A 43 -8.12 -13.15 -2.43
CA ILE A 43 -7.39 -12.60 -3.57
C ILE A 43 -8.26 -11.73 -4.48
N PRO A 44 -9.49 -12.14 -4.86
CA PRO A 44 -10.30 -11.27 -5.74
C PRO A 44 -10.56 -9.89 -5.16
N ALA A 45 -10.81 -9.79 -3.85
CA ALA A 45 -11.05 -8.51 -3.19
C ALA A 45 -9.78 -7.65 -3.15
N ILE A 46 -8.62 -8.26 -2.89
CA ILE A 46 -7.33 -7.57 -2.89
C ILE A 46 -7.02 -7.07 -4.31
N GLN A 47 -7.25 -7.90 -5.32
CA GLN A 47 -7.05 -7.52 -6.72
C GLN A 47 -7.87 -6.30 -7.11
N ARG A 48 -9.12 -6.20 -6.64
CA ARG A 48 -9.98 -5.05 -6.91
C ARG A 48 -9.39 -3.75 -6.35
N ILE A 49 -8.80 -3.80 -5.16
CA ILE A 49 -8.15 -2.64 -4.55
C ILE A 49 -6.99 -2.14 -5.42
N PHE A 50 -6.15 -3.05 -5.89
CA PHE A 50 -5.00 -2.68 -6.73
C PHE A 50 -5.45 -2.22 -8.13
N ARG A 51 -6.47 -2.82 -8.71
CA ARG A 51 -7.03 -2.34 -9.99
C ARG A 51 -7.56 -0.91 -9.86
N HIS A 52 -8.26 -0.63 -8.77
CA HIS A 52 -8.78 0.70 -8.49
C HIS A 52 -7.63 1.73 -8.38
N MET A 53 -6.53 1.34 -7.77
CA MET A 53 -5.33 2.20 -7.68
C MET A 53 -4.86 2.61 -9.07
N TYR A 54 -4.75 1.67 -10.01
CA TYR A 54 -4.32 1.96 -11.38
C TYR A 54 -5.35 2.76 -12.17
N GLU A 55 -6.63 2.65 -11.83
CA GLU A 55 -7.68 3.44 -12.47
C GLU A 55 -7.70 4.88 -12.01
N THR A 56 -7.30 5.14 -10.77
CA THR A 56 -7.43 6.46 -10.14
C THR A 56 -6.14 7.26 -10.09
N LEU A 57 -4.98 6.61 -10.19
CA LEU A 57 -3.68 7.25 -10.09
C LEU A 57 -2.86 7.03 -11.35
N ASP A 58 -1.99 7.98 -11.66
CA ASP A 58 -1.03 7.87 -12.76
C ASP A 58 0.34 7.47 -12.21
N GLU A 59 0.97 6.53 -12.90
CA GLU A 59 2.33 6.07 -12.63
C GLU A 59 2.56 5.65 -11.17
N PRO A 60 1.62 4.91 -10.53
CA PRO A 60 1.84 4.50 -9.15
C PRO A 60 2.97 3.47 -9.07
N HIS A 61 3.92 3.68 -8.15
CA HIS A 61 4.96 2.68 -7.91
C HIS A 61 5.50 2.79 -6.48
N PHE A 62 5.97 1.66 -5.98
CA PHE A 62 6.53 1.55 -4.64
C PHE A 62 8.05 1.45 -4.70
N VAL A 63 8.72 2.09 -3.75
CA VAL A 63 10.14 1.90 -3.49
C VAL A 63 10.27 1.37 -2.07
N VAL A 64 10.77 0.16 -1.91
CA VAL A 64 10.95 -0.45 -0.58
C VAL A 64 12.24 0.10 0.02
N THR A 65 12.13 0.81 1.13
CA THR A 65 13.25 1.50 1.76
C THR A 65 13.89 0.69 2.88
N GLY A 66 13.18 -0.28 3.43
CA GLY A 66 13.72 -1.12 4.49
C GLY A 66 12.88 -2.35 4.72
N ARG A 67 13.46 -3.32 5.43
CA ARG A 67 12.77 -4.56 5.77
C ARG A 67 13.27 -5.10 7.09
N VAL A 68 12.33 -5.50 7.94
CA VAL A 68 12.60 -6.14 9.22
C VAL A 68 11.87 -7.47 9.22
N VAL A 69 12.58 -8.54 9.52
CA VAL A 69 12.04 -9.90 9.49
C VAL A 69 12.20 -10.56 10.84
N GLU A 70 11.12 -11.11 11.36
CA GLU A 70 11.15 -11.91 12.59
C GLU A 70 10.23 -13.12 12.38
N GLY A 71 10.83 -14.28 12.18
CA GLY A 71 10.07 -15.51 11.88
C GLY A 71 9.26 -15.34 10.60
N GLU A 72 7.94 -15.51 10.72
CA GLU A 72 7.02 -15.34 9.60
C GLU A 72 6.42 -13.94 9.52
N GLN A 73 6.92 -13.01 10.34
CA GLN A 73 6.50 -11.61 10.32
C GLN A 73 7.51 -10.75 9.57
N VAL A 74 7.01 -9.87 8.74
CA VAL A 74 7.84 -8.97 7.95
C VAL A 74 7.28 -7.57 8.06
N LEU A 75 8.14 -6.58 8.29
CA LEU A 75 7.79 -5.18 8.17
C LEU A 75 8.58 -4.60 7.00
N LEU A 76 7.88 -4.09 6.02
CA LEU A 76 8.48 -3.34 4.90
C LEU A 76 8.18 -1.87 5.12
N THR A 77 9.21 -1.03 4.99
CA THR A 77 8.98 0.42 4.89
C THR A 77 9.12 0.82 3.43
N TRP A 78 8.34 1.80 2.99
CA TRP A 78 8.29 2.16 1.58
C TRP A 78 7.91 3.62 1.37
N ASP A 79 8.30 4.11 0.19
CA ASP A 79 7.78 5.33 -0.40
C ASP A 79 6.88 4.92 -1.56
N PHE A 80 5.70 5.49 -1.62
CA PHE A 80 4.75 5.27 -2.70
C PHE A 80 4.66 6.56 -3.51
N HIS A 81 5.05 6.51 -4.77
CA HIS A 81 5.06 7.65 -5.69
C HIS A 81 3.92 7.51 -6.68
N PHE A 82 3.24 8.62 -6.96
CA PHE A 82 2.15 8.65 -7.92
C PHE A 82 1.85 10.08 -8.35
N ARG A 83 0.97 10.23 -9.35
CA ARG A 83 0.41 11.51 -9.77
C ARG A 83 -1.11 11.40 -9.71
N PHE A 84 -1.79 12.48 -9.32
CA PHE A 84 -3.24 12.56 -9.44
C PHE A 84 -3.62 12.75 -10.92
N ARG A 85 -4.68 12.09 -11.38
CA ARG A 85 -5.11 12.21 -12.77
C ARG A 85 -5.72 13.57 -13.09
N ASN A 86 -6.55 14.09 -12.18
CA ASN A 86 -7.39 15.25 -12.43
C ASN A 86 -7.03 16.45 -11.54
N PHE A 87 -5.92 16.38 -10.83
CA PHE A 87 -5.54 17.43 -9.87
C PHE A 87 -4.03 17.40 -9.72
N LYS A 88 -3.37 18.56 -9.98
CA LYS A 88 -1.92 18.68 -9.89
C LYS A 88 -1.19 17.53 -10.58
N SER A 89 -1.66 17.17 -11.80
CA SER A 89 -1.18 16.00 -12.52
C SER A 89 0.31 16.07 -12.89
N ASN A 90 0.91 17.25 -12.88
CA ASN A 90 2.34 17.44 -13.17
C ASN A 90 3.21 17.27 -11.92
N GLU A 91 2.60 17.15 -10.73
CA GLU A 91 3.34 17.02 -9.49
C GLU A 91 3.41 15.58 -9.06
N LEU A 92 4.65 15.11 -8.80
CA LEU A 92 4.85 13.80 -8.21
C LEU A 92 4.45 13.86 -6.74
N GLN A 93 3.56 12.98 -6.33
CA GLN A 93 3.16 12.83 -4.93
C GLN A 93 3.93 11.67 -4.30
N THR A 94 4.19 11.76 -3.00
CA THR A 94 4.85 10.68 -2.25
C THR A 94 4.10 10.45 -0.95
N ILE A 95 3.75 9.18 -0.71
CA ILE A 95 3.21 8.72 0.56
C ILE A 95 4.25 7.80 1.18
N ARG A 96 4.61 8.06 2.43
CA ARG A 96 5.54 7.21 3.19
C ARG A 96 4.72 6.31 4.09
N GLY A 97 5.07 5.05 4.11
CA GLY A 97 4.32 4.10 4.91
C GLY A 97 5.10 2.84 5.21
N ALA A 98 4.40 1.92 5.82
CA ALA A 98 4.95 0.60 6.16
C ALA A 98 3.87 -0.44 5.96
N THR A 99 4.30 -1.66 5.66
CA THR A 99 3.41 -2.80 5.52
C THR A 99 3.85 -3.89 6.49
N HIS A 100 2.94 -4.36 7.30
CA HIS A 100 3.15 -5.53 8.14
C HIS A 100 2.58 -6.75 7.44
N LEU A 101 3.43 -7.73 7.20
CA LEU A 101 3.04 -8.99 6.55
C LEU A 101 3.17 -10.14 7.53
N ARG A 102 2.25 -11.09 7.44
CA ARG A 102 2.40 -12.43 8.02
C ARG A 102 2.43 -13.41 6.87
N LEU A 103 3.46 -14.25 6.85
CA LEU A 103 3.64 -15.21 5.76
C LEU A 103 3.16 -16.59 6.19
N ALA A 104 2.62 -17.33 5.22
CA ALA A 104 2.35 -18.76 5.37
C ALA A 104 3.67 -19.54 5.26
N HIS A 105 3.64 -20.84 5.57
CA HIS A 105 4.83 -21.69 5.51
C HIS A 105 5.46 -21.76 4.12
N ASP A 106 4.64 -21.60 3.08
CA ASP A 106 5.13 -21.62 1.70
C ASP A 106 5.67 -20.26 1.23
N GLY A 107 5.72 -19.26 2.13
CA GLY A 107 6.23 -17.94 1.83
C GLY A 107 5.24 -16.96 1.23
N ARG A 108 3.99 -17.39 0.98
CA ARG A 108 2.96 -16.47 0.49
C ARG A 108 2.38 -15.65 1.64
N ILE A 109 1.88 -14.48 1.31
CA ILE A 109 1.28 -13.54 2.27
C ILE A 109 -0.09 -14.06 2.69
N ARG A 110 -0.30 -14.28 3.99
CA ARG A 110 -1.62 -14.59 4.54
C ARG A 110 -2.28 -13.41 5.22
N SER A 111 -1.50 -12.37 5.56
CA SER A 111 -2.01 -11.13 6.14
C SER A 111 -1.14 -9.96 5.68
N HIS A 112 -1.78 -8.89 5.23
CA HIS A 112 -1.14 -7.70 4.68
C HIS A 112 -1.84 -6.47 5.28
N ARG A 113 -1.15 -5.71 6.09
CA ARG A 113 -1.72 -4.48 6.63
C ARG A 113 -0.80 -3.30 6.35
N ASP A 114 -1.33 -2.30 5.66
CA ASP A 114 -0.64 -1.05 5.38
C ASP A 114 -0.90 -0.04 6.49
N TYR A 115 0.18 0.62 6.93
CA TYR A 115 0.12 1.68 7.93
C TYR A 115 0.67 2.95 7.32
N TRP A 116 -0.18 3.94 7.15
CA TRP A 116 0.23 5.29 6.76
C TRP A 116 -0.83 6.28 7.22
N ASP A 117 -0.40 7.52 7.44
CA ASP A 117 -1.30 8.56 7.93
C ASP A 117 -2.01 9.20 6.75
N ALA A 118 -3.26 8.81 6.52
CA ALA A 118 -4.05 9.32 5.40
C ALA A 118 -4.29 10.82 5.51
N ALA A 119 -4.48 11.34 6.72
CA ALA A 119 -4.69 12.77 6.92
C ALA A 119 -3.44 13.57 6.53
N GLU A 120 -2.27 13.16 7.02
CA GLU A 120 -1.02 13.86 6.76
C GLU A 120 -0.54 13.65 5.32
N GLU A 121 -0.54 12.40 4.85
CA GLU A 121 0.10 12.04 3.59
C GLU A 121 -0.79 12.28 2.36
N LEU A 122 -2.11 12.31 2.53
CA LEU A 122 -3.03 12.41 1.40
C LEU A 122 -4.00 13.58 1.53
N TYR A 123 -4.85 13.57 2.55
CA TYR A 123 -5.97 14.51 2.62
C TYR A 123 -5.53 15.96 2.75
N GLU A 124 -4.43 16.24 3.44
CA GLU A 124 -3.89 17.59 3.56
C GLU A 124 -3.39 18.16 2.23
N LYS A 125 -3.13 17.30 1.25
CA LYS A 125 -2.66 17.69 -0.08
C LYS A 125 -3.79 18.06 -1.03
N LEU A 126 -5.03 17.75 -0.67
CA LEU A 126 -6.20 18.07 -1.47
C LEU A 126 -6.71 19.47 -1.13
N PRO A 127 -7.21 20.26 -2.10
CA PRO A 127 -7.50 21.68 -1.86
C PRO A 127 -8.61 21.94 -0.85
N VAL A 128 -9.69 21.15 -0.89
CA VAL A 128 -10.84 21.34 0.03
C VAL A 128 -10.75 20.37 1.20
N VAL A 129 -10.62 19.09 0.90
CA VAL A 129 -10.55 18.02 1.91
C VAL A 129 -9.31 18.20 2.78
N GLY A 130 -8.17 18.60 2.18
CA GLY A 130 -6.93 18.85 2.91
C GLY A 130 -7.09 19.94 3.94
N GLY A 131 -7.78 21.04 3.60
CA GLY A 131 -8.06 22.12 4.52
C GLY A 131 -8.91 21.68 5.71
N LEU A 132 -9.95 20.88 5.44
CA LEU A 132 -10.80 20.32 6.48
C LEU A 132 -10.00 19.40 7.43
N MET A 133 -9.17 18.52 6.86
CA MET A 133 -8.38 17.60 7.66
C MET A 133 -7.35 18.32 8.53
N ARG A 134 -6.69 19.37 8.00
CA ARG A 134 -5.76 20.18 8.78
C ARG A 134 -6.47 20.86 9.93
N TRP A 135 -7.66 21.40 9.68
CA TRP A 135 -8.47 22.05 10.71
C TRP A 135 -8.86 21.06 11.83
N LEU A 136 -9.30 19.86 11.47
CA LEU A 136 -9.67 18.80 12.43
C LEU A 136 -8.47 18.38 13.29
N LYS A 137 -7.29 18.25 12.70
CA LYS A 137 -6.06 17.92 13.42
C LYS A 137 -5.73 19.00 14.46
N GLN A 138 -5.86 20.25 14.08
CA GLN A 138 -5.60 21.37 15.01
C GLN A 138 -6.56 21.34 16.19
N ARG A 139 -7.83 21.06 15.96
CA ARG A 139 -8.81 20.96 17.03
C ARG A 139 -8.54 19.77 17.95
N ALA A 140 -8.16 18.64 17.40
CA ALA A 140 -7.85 17.44 18.18
C ALA A 140 -6.63 17.62 19.08
N ASN A 141 -5.70 18.49 18.71
CA ASN A 141 -4.47 18.73 19.44
C ASN A 141 -4.56 19.86 20.49
N ARG A 142 -5.75 20.40 20.72
CA ARG A 142 -5.96 21.43 21.73
C ARG A 142 -6.21 20.85 23.14
#